data_d1822eaf4435b88fd3545101f4922685
#
_entry.id   d1822eaf4435b88fd3545101f4922685
#
_cell.length_a   1.000
_cell.length_b   1.000
_cell.length_c   1.000
_cell.angle_alpha   90.00
_cell.angle_beta   90.00
_cell.angle_gamma   90.00
#
_symmetry.space_group_name_H-M   'P 1'
#
loop_
_entity.id
_entity.type
_entity.pdbx_description
1 polymer ?
#
loop_
_entity_poly.entity_id
_entity_poly.type
_entity_poly.pdbx_seq_one_letter_code
_entity_poly.pdbx_strand_id
1 'polypeptide(L)'
;MRTRLFQWVITALFVCATVWVVSCSTDDNAIIDPVDGPGAAYRAVLQGLDWGPDTTFVYGHKTPDVDAVCSSLGYARLMRALGYNCKAKISSPINRETEFIAQRFGFDVPELKTAVAAGTRLILTDHTDYAQCVDGAREAKILQKIDHHVEGDIKDSGIPYVRREMIGATCTIIYECYNELGVAIDDETAKILLSGLLSDTRNLTKTTTQHEDSVAWTALVGQLKLENEVAEINRLMAEAANNYDGMSDSAIFVSDYKDYDMGGKAIGIGSLECKADEADDFVSRMLAVMPAVLRDNKRDMLFAKIDVEVPNPDQGDPDTPYVDDGLYFIYYGEGAQAVAEAIFGPSLRPGVTYTKEHLSRKQIVPKIMEILQ
;
A
#
# COMPACT_ATOMS: atom_id res chain seq x y z
N MET A 1 -17.17 62.35 -50.66
CA MET A 1 -16.65 63.47 -49.82
C MET A 1 -16.07 62.82 -48.54
N ARG A 2 -14.78 63.07 -48.35
CA ARG A 2 -13.91 62.89 -47.19
C ARG A 2 -14.00 61.58 -46.38
N THR A 3 -13.09 60.68 -46.72
CA THR A 3 -12.40 59.63 -45.98
C THR A 3 -11.76 60.11 -44.67
N ARG A 4 -11.89 59.37 -43.58
CA ARG A 4 -10.92 59.44 -42.46
C ARG A 4 -10.42 58.05 -42.17
N LEU A 5 -9.14 57.81 -42.45
CA LEU A 5 -8.30 56.72 -41.97
C LEU A 5 -8.19 56.79 -40.44
N PHE A 6 -8.36 55.64 -39.78
CA PHE A 6 -7.94 55.43 -38.41
C PHE A 6 -6.71 54.54 -38.44
N GLN A 7 -5.57 55.08 -38.10
CA GLN A 7 -4.32 54.36 -37.86
C GLN A 7 -4.36 53.72 -36.47
N TRP A 8 -4.19 52.40 -36.41
CA TRP A 8 -3.90 51.69 -35.19
C TRP A 8 -2.38 51.54 -35.04
N VAL A 9 -1.84 52.12 -33.98
CA VAL A 9 -0.46 51.94 -33.55
C VAL A 9 -0.40 50.63 -32.75
N ILE A 10 0.26 49.60 -33.28
CA ILE A 10 0.60 48.37 -32.56
C ILE A 10 1.91 48.61 -31.85
N THR A 11 1.87 48.74 -30.52
CA THR A 11 3.06 48.77 -29.68
C THR A 11 3.47 47.30 -29.42
N ALA A 12 4.53 46.84 -30.07
CA ALA A 12 5.14 45.54 -29.80
C ALA A 12 5.98 45.63 -28.52
N LEU A 13 5.55 44.96 -27.47
CA LEU A 13 6.35 44.70 -26.27
C LEU A 13 7.32 43.57 -26.57
N PHE A 14 8.60 43.87 -26.71
CA PHE A 14 9.69 42.88 -26.71
C PHE A 14 9.89 42.40 -25.27
N VAL A 15 9.48 41.17 -24.98
CA VAL A 15 9.89 40.44 -23.77
C VAL A 15 11.24 39.78 -24.09
N CYS A 16 12.32 40.33 -23.56
CA CYS A 16 13.63 39.68 -23.57
C CYS A 16 13.58 38.44 -22.66
N ALA A 17 13.42 37.27 -23.27
CA ALA A 17 13.71 36.00 -22.60
C ALA A 17 15.23 35.83 -22.52
N THR A 18 15.81 36.07 -21.35
CA THR A 18 17.20 35.68 -21.07
C THR A 18 17.26 34.17 -20.91
N VAL A 19 17.71 33.51 -21.97
CA VAL A 19 18.05 32.09 -21.90
C VAL A 19 19.34 31.96 -21.09
N TRP A 20 19.24 31.43 -19.87
CA TRP A 20 20.40 30.99 -19.13
C TRP A 20 20.87 29.66 -19.71
N VAL A 21 21.97 29.69 -20.46
CA VAL A 21 22.70 28.47 -20.85
C VAL A 21 23.46 28.00 -19.61
N VAL A 22 22.94 27.02 -18.91
CA VAL A 22 23.71 26.30 -17.88
C VAL A 22 24.68 25.37 -18.59
N SER A 23 25.96 25.69 -18.52
CA SER A 23 27.05 24.85 -18.94
C SER A 23 27.05 23.59 -18.06
N CYS A 24 26.82 22.41 -18.66
CA CYS A 24 27.06 21.14 -17.99
C CYS A 24 28.55 20.98 -17.69
N SER A 25 28.95 21.22 -16.44
CA SER A 25 30.14 20.59 -15.88
C SER A 25 29.70 19.27 -15.26
N THR A 26 30.31 18.18 -15.70
CA THR A 26 30.18 16.82 -15.14
C THR A 26 30.84 16.82 -13.76
N ASP A 27 30.07 17.13 -12.72
CA ASP A 27 30.37 16.77 -11.34
C ASP A 27 29.09 16.22 -10.72
N ASP A 28 29.21 14.99 -10.26
CA ASP A 28 28.14 14.17 -9.74
C ASP A 28 27.44 14.81 -8.54
N ASN A 29 26.10 14.74 -8.52
CA ASN A 29 25.20 14.88 -7.36
C ASN A 29 25.31 16.16 -6.51
N ALA A 30 25.26 17.33 -7.12
CA ALA A 30 24.87 18.53 -6.38
C ALA A 30 23.33 18.58 -6.29
N ILE A 31 22.77 18.17 -5.14
CA ILE A 31 21.39 18.48 -4.74
C ILE A 31 21.28 19.99 -4.74
N ILE A 32 20.57 20.55 -5.73
CA ILE A 32 20.22 21.99 -5.73
C ILE A 32 19.20 22.12 -4.61
N ASP A 33 19.63 22.64 -3.47
CA ASP A 33 18.77 23.05 -2.36
C ASP A 33 17.99 24.31 -2.76
N PRO A 34 16.69 24.25 -3.08
CA PRO A 34 15.89 25.47 -3.13
C PRO A 34 15.53 25.81 -1.68
N VAL A 35 16.21 26.78 -1.12
CA VAL A 35 16.01 27.27 0.25
C VAL A 35 14.55 27.70 0.50
N ASP A 36 13.72 27.87 -0.55
CA ASP A 36 12.32 28.30 -0.50
C ASP A 36 11.38 27.50 -1.42
N GLY A 37 11.69 26.23 -1.75
CA GLY A 37 10.86 25.38 -2.61
C GLY A 37 9.79 24.58 -1.83
N PRO A 38 8.79 23.95 -2.52
CA PRO A 38 7.74 23.15 -1.89
C PRO A 38 8.26 22.07 -0.94
N GLY A 39 9.41 21.48 -1.19
CA GLY A 39 10.06 20.48 -0.33
C GLY A 39 10.89 21.03 0.82
N ALA A 40 11.03 22.35 0.98
CA ALA A 40 11.91 22.93 2.02
C ALA A 40 11.48 22.56 3.43
N ALA A 41 10.17 22.60 3.72
CA ALA A 41 9.62 22.21 5.02
C ALA A 41 9.87 20.73 5.31
N TYR A 42 9.68 19.86 4.32
CA TYR A 42 9.93 18.43 4.43
C TYR A 42 11.42 18.15 4.69
N ARG A 43 12.32 18.77 3.92
CA ARG A 43 13.77 18.65 4.13
C ARG A 43 14.18 19.11 5.52
N ALA A 44 13.62 20.22 6.03
CA ALA A 44 13.89 20.73 7.37
C ALA A 44 13.47 19.71 8.46
N VAL A 45 12.31 19.06 8.30
CA VAL A 45 11.89 17.97 9.19
C VAL A 45 12.89 16.82 9.14
N LEU A 46 13.26 16.34 7.96
CA LEU A 46 14.23 15.24 7.81
C LEU A 46 15.58 15.57 8.44
N GLN A 47 16.09 16.79 8.28
CA GLN A 47 17.34 17.24 8.90
C GLN A 47 17.26 17.30 10.43
N GLY A 48 16.07 17.54 11.00
CA GLY A 48 15.84 17.59 12.44
C GLY A 48 15.68 16.22 13.12
N LEU A 49 15.56 15.11 12.35
CA LEU A 49 15.41 13.78 12.92
C LEU A 49 16.73 13.25 13.51
N ASP A 50 16.62 12.47 14.57
CA ASP A 50 17.78 11.78 15.14
C ASP A 50 18.11 10.48 14.38
N TRP A 51 18.77 10.63 13.26
CA TRP A 51 19.20 9.50 12.42
C TRP A 51 20.30 8.64 13.07
N GLY A 52 21.14 9.21 13.94
CA GLY A 52 22.28 8.53 14.54
C GLY A 52 23.28 7.97 13.51
N PRO A 53 24.27 7.19 13.99
CA PRO A 53 25.33 6.65 13.12
C PRO A 53 24.93 5.34 12.42
N ASP A 54 23.94 4.61 12.94
CA ASP A 54 23.56 3.28 12.48
C ASP A 54 22.57 3.34 11.30
N THR A 55 22.42 2.22 10.61
CA THR A 55 21.41 2.09 9.55
C THR A 55 19.99 2.20 10.12
N THR A 56 19.19 3.09 9.57
CA THR A 56 17.74 3.14 9.79
C THR A 56 17.07 2.13 8.88
N PHE A 57 16.23 1.25 9.42
CA PHE A 57 15.50 0.28 8.62
C PHE A 57 14.11 0.78 8.27
N VAL A 58 13.71 0.54 7.02
CA VAL A 58 12.36 0.83 6.52
C VAL A 58 11.60 -0.48 6.40
N TYR A 59 10.45 -0.58 7.07
CA TYR A 59 9.62 -1.77 7.08
C TYR A 59 8.19 -1.45 6.67
N GLY A 60 7.64 -2.27 5.79
CA GLY A 60 6.20 -2.47 5.67
C GLY A 60 5.69 -3.38 6.77
N HIS A 61 4.40 -3.75 6.72
CA HIS A 61 3.78 -4.63 7.72
C HIS A 61 4.26 -6.09 7.62
N LYS A 62 4.05 -6.85 8.70
CA LYS A 62 4.14 -8.31 8.70
C LYS A 62 3.17 -8.91 7.67
N THR A 63 3.50 -10.11 7.16
CA THR A 63 2.76 -10.71 6.04
C THR A 63 2.65 -9.70 4.89
N PRO A 64 3.81 -9.23 4.36
CA PRO A 64 3.84 -8.06 3.50
C PRO A 64 3.18 -8.37 2.16
N ASP A 65 2.24 -7.53 1.77
CA ASP A 65 1.70 -7.46 0.42
C ASP A 65 2.63 -6.63 -0.50
N VAL A 66 2.20 -6.42 -1.73
CA VAL A 66 3.03 -5.69 -2.73
C VAL A 66 3.27 -4.25 -2.30
N ASP A 67 2.24 -3.55 -1.76
CA ASP A 67 2.40 -2.15 -1.36
C ASP A 67 3.33 -2.01 -0.16
N ALA A 68 3.24 -2.91 0.84
CA ALA A 68 4.15 -2.93 1.99
C ALA A 68 5.61 -3.14 1.59
N VAL A 69 5.88 -4.06 0.65
CA VAL A 69 7.23 -4.31 0.12
C VAL A 69 7.73 -3.11 -0.69
N CYS A 70 6.93 -2.67 -1.65
CA CYS A 70 7.32 -1.64 -2.62
C CYS A 70 7.42 -0.26 -1.98
N SER A 71 6.54 0.07 -1.03
CA SER A 71 6.63 1.32 -0.27
C SER A 71 7.91 1.37 0.57
N SER A 72 8.26 0.28 1.24
CA SER A 72 9.51 0.22 2.01
C SER A 72 10.75 0.39 1.13
N LEU A 73 10.76 -0.26 -0.04
CA LEU A 73 11.85 -0.13 -1.04
C LEU A 73 11.94 1.30 -1.59
N GLY A 74 10.82 1.82 -2.09
CA GLY A 74 10.75 3.15 -2.71
C GLY A 74 11.17 4.24 -1.73
N TYR A 75 10.70 4.17 -0.48
CA TYR A 75 11.05 5.15 0.54
C TYR A 75 12.50 5.04 1.00
N ALA A 76 13.04 3.82 1.15
CA ALA A 76 14.46 3.64 1.47
C ALA A 76 15.37 4.17 0.35
N ARG A 77 14.97 4.06 -0.93
CA ARG A 77 15.69 4.64 -2.07
C ARG A 77 15.67 6.17 -2.01
N LEU A 78 14.50 6.76 -1.75
CA LEU A 78 14.35 8.22 -1.56
C LEU A 78 15.27 8.74 -0.45
N MET A 79 15.24 8.11 0.72
CA MET A 79 16.09 8.52 1.84
C MET A 79 17.59 8.41 1.52
N ARG A 80 18.01 7.35 0.81
CA ARG A 80 19.41 7.23 0.36
C ARG A 80 19.80 8.30 -0.65
N ALA A 81 18.92 8.64 -1.60
CA ALA A 81 19.17 9.73 -2.55
C ALA A 81 19.34 11.09 -1.85
N LEU A 82 18.73 11.26 -0.67
CA LEU A 82 18.91 12.43 0.19
C LEU A 82 20.11 12.33 1.15
N GLY A 83 20.89 11.25 1.08
CA GLY A 83 22.11 11.06 1.88
C GLY A 83 21.90 10.35 3.22
N TYR A 84 20.71 9.87 3.54
CA TYR A 84 20.44 9.13 4.78
C TYR A 84 20.75 7.64 4.63
N ASN A 85 21.38 7.03 5.67
CA ASN A 85 21.70 5.60 5.67
C ASN A 85 20.47 4.75 5.98
N CYS A 86 19.64 4.48 4.95
CA CYS A 86 18.40 3.73 5.06
C CYS A 86 18.44 2.43 4.25
N LYS A 87 17.87 1.34 4.80
CA LYS A 87 17.69 0.06 4.10
C LYS A 87 16.30 -0.50 4.32
N ALA A 88 15.63 -0.89 3.24
CA ALA A 88 14.39 -1.65 3.34
C ALA A 88 14.64 -3.07 3.86
N LYS A 89 13.70 -3.59 4.65
CA LYS A 89 13.67 -4.97 5.16
C LYS A 89 12.23 -5.47 5.16
N ILE A 90 12.07 -6.79 5.09
CA ILE A 90 10.80 -7.48 5.36
C ILE A 90 10.91 -8.29 6.63
N SER A 91 9.79 -8.46 7.35
CA SER A 91 9.76 -9.19 8.62
C SER A 91 9.22 -10.62 8.49
N SER A 92 8.64 -10.97 7.34
CA SER A 92 8.21 -12.31 6.96
C SER A 92 8.36 -12.52 5.44
N PRO A 93 8.26 -13.76 4.93
CA PRO A 93 8.32 -14.03 3.50
C PRO A 93 7.27 -13.25 2.72
N ILE A 94 7.59 -12.91 1.48
CA ILE A 94 6.68 -12.28 0.53
C ILE A 94 5.63 -13.26 0.03
N ASN A 95 4.50 -12.74 -0.45
CA ASN A 95 3.44 -13.51 -1.09
C ASN A 95 3.73 -13.73 -2.60
N ARG A 96 2.92 -14.55 -3.24
CA ARG A 96 3.08 -14.92 -4.67
C ARG A 96 2.86 -13.74 -5.62
N GLU A 97 1.99 -12.80 -5.27
CA GLU A 97 1.78 -11.59 -6.06
C GLU A 97 3.05 -10.74 -6.10
N THR A 98 3.67 -10.54 -4.93
CA THR A 98 4.95 -9.81 -4.82
C THR A 98 6.07 -10.52 -5.56
N GLU A 99 6.15 -11.86 -5.46
CA GLU A 99 7.14 -12.64 -6.19
C GLU A 99 6.96 -12.48 -7.70
N PHE A 100 5.73 -12.59 -8.19
CA PHE A 100 5.41 -12.42 -9.61
C PHE A 100 5.85 -11.04 -10.13
N ILE A 101 5.42 -9.95 -9.46
CA ILE A 101 5.69 -8.61 -9.98
C ILE A 101 7.18 -8.23 -9.85
N ALA A 102 7.86 -8.68 -8.80
CA ALA A 102 9.30 -8.48 -8.66
C ALA A 102 10.07 -9.16 -9.79
N GLN A 103 9.71 -10.39 -10.16
CA GLN A 103 10.29 -11.09 -11.30
C GLN A 103 9.94 -10.41 -12.63
N ARG A 104 8.68 -10.01 -12.84
CA ARG A 104 8.21 -9.35 -14.07
C ARG A 104 8.92 -8.04 -14.35
N PHE A 105 9.18 -7.24 -13.32
CA PHE A 105 9.85 -5.95 -13.42
C PHE A 105 11.35 -5.99 -13.17
N GLY A 106 11.87 -7.09 -12.62
CA GLY A 106 13.30 -7.32 -12.42
C GLY A 106 13.89 -6.50 -11.28
N PHE A 107 13.18 -6.33 -10.16
CA PHE A 107 13.72 -5.70 -8.96
C PHE A 107 13.89 -6.71 -7.81
N ASP A 108 14.89 -6.46 -6.97
CA ASP A 108 15.17 -7.30 -5.81
C ASP A 108 14.24 -6.95 -4.64
N VAL A 109 13.68 -7.97 -3.99
CA VAL A 109 12.93 -7.80 -2.74
C VAL A 109 13.87 -7.56 -1.56
N PRO A 110 13.43 -6.84 -0.50
CA PRO A 110 14.28 -6.60 0.67
C PRO A 110 14.66 -7.89 1.39
N GLU A 111 15.83 -7.90 2.02
CA GLU A 111 16.27 -9.02 2.86
C GLU A 111 15.33 -9.24 4.06
N LEU A 112 15.08 -10.50 4.38
CA LEU A 112 14.33 -10.92 5.56
C LEU A 112 15.12 -10.60 6.84
N LYS A 113 14.49 -9.85 7.75
CA LYS A 113 14.97 -9.58 9.10
C LYS A 113 13.78 -9.52 10.05
N THR A 114 13.54 -10.61 10.77
CA THR A 114 12.31 -10.86 11.53
C THR A 114 12.22 -10.09 12.85
N ALA A 115 13.33 -9.57 13.36
CA ALA A 115 13.36 -8.83 14.63
C ALA A 115 14.39 -7.71 14.62
N VAL A 116 14.16 -6.70 15.45
CA VAL A 116 15.09 -5.60 15.70
C VAL A 116 15.41 -5.48 17.19
N ALA A 117 16.61 -4.95 17.50
CA ALA A 117 17.02 -4.68 18.88
C ALA A 117 16.37 -3.38 19.40
N ALA A 118 16.27 -3.26 20.71
CA ALA A 118 15.84 -2.02 21.37
C ALA A 118 16.69 -0.82 20.91
N GLY A 119 16.04 0.30 20.66
CA GLY A 119 16.66 1.53 20.18
C GLY A 119 17.04 1.54 18.70
N THR A 120 16.81 0.44 17.93
CA THR A 120 16.96 0.46 16.47
C THR A 120 16.07 1.54 15.87
N ARG A 121 16.61 2.32 14.93
CA ARG A 121 15.83 3.35 14.24
C ARG A 121 15.01 2.74 13.11
N LEU A 122 13.71 3.05 13.11
CA LEU A 122 12.75 2.54 12.13
C LEU A 122 12.03 3.67 11.40
N ILE A 123 11.70 3.38 10.17
CA ILE A 123 10.67 4.05 9.39
C ILE A 123 9.62 2.99 9.10
N LEU A 124 8.36 3.29 9.38
CA LEU A 124 7.24 2.41 9.10
C LEU A 124 6.51 2.88 7.84
N THR A 125 6.20 1.95 6.95
CA THR A 125 5.37 2.20 5.78
C THR A 125 4.19 1.23 5.78
N ASP A 126 3.04 1.68 5.33
CA ASP A 126 1.87 0.85 5.06
C ASP A 126 1.25 0.12 6.27
N HIS A 127 1.42 0.63 7.47
CA HIS A 127 0.73 0.12 8.67
C HIS A 127 0.78 1.10 9.85
N THR A 128 -0.20 0.94 10.77
CA THR A 128 -0.39 1.79 11.93
C THR A 128 -0.49 1.02 13.26
N ASP A 129 -0.28 -0.29 13.25
CA ASP A 129 -0.45 -1.14 14.44
C ASP A 129 0.83 -1.90 14.80
N TYR A 130 1.17 -1.94 16.09
CA TYR A 130 2.33 -2.69 16.57
C TYR A 130 2.21 -4.19 16.31
N ALA A 131 1.01 -4.74 16.28
CA ALA A 131 0.78 -6.14 15.93
C ALA A 131 1.28 -6.49 14.51
N GLN A 132 1.31 -5.49 13.63
CA GLN A 132 1.77 -5.62 12.24
C GLN A 132 3.26 -5.24 12.06
N CYS A 133 3.92 -4.75 13.08
CA CYS A 133 5.34 -4.37 13.01
C CYS A 133 6.28 -5.58 13.06
N VAL A 134 7.52 -5.36 12.64
CA VAL A 134 8.65 -6.25 12.95
C VAL A 134 8.78 -6.47 14.46
N ASP A 135 9.19 -7.67 14.87
CA ASP A 135 9.39 -7.96 16.29
C ASP A 135 10.43 -7.04 16.91
N GLY A 136 10.14 -6.52 18.12
CA GLY A 136 10.98 -5.52 18.82
C GLY A 136 10.68 -4.06 18.45
N ALA A 137 9.69 -3.79 17.63
CA ALA A 137 9.34 -2.43 17.21
C ALA A 137 8.86 -1.54 18.38
N ARG A 138 8.26 -2.11 19.42
CA ARG A 138 7.83 -1.34 20.62
C ARG A 138 8.99 -0.70 21.39
N GLU A 139 10.15 -1.33 21.38
CA GLU A 139 11.38 -0.87 22.01
C GLU A 139 12.31 -0.13 21.03
N ALA A 140 11.94 -0.08 19.76
CA ALA A 140 12.66 0.63 18.71
C ALA A 140 12.33 2.13 18.73
N LYS A 141 13.11 2.91 18.00
CA LYS A 141 12.89 4.34 17.81
C LYS A 141 12.27 4.59 16.43
N ILE A 142 10.94 4.75 16.39
CA ILE A 142 10.24 5.07 15.16
C ILE A 142 10.48 6.55 14.84
N LEU A 143 11.15 6.82 13.72
CA LEU A 143 11.45 8.18 13.26
C LEU A 143 10.36 8.74 12.37
N GLN A 144 9.74 7.88 11.56
CA GLN A 144 8.76 8.29 10.55
C GLN A 144 7.71 7.19 10.37
N LYS A 145 6.50 7.62 9.99
CA LYS A 145 5.42 6.76 9.52
C LYS A 145 4.81 7.34 8.25
N ILE A 146 4.80 6.53 7.17
CA ILE A 146 4.23 6.88 5.87
C ILE A 146 3.15 5.85 5.57
N ASP A 147 1.88 6.25 5.49
CA ASP A 147 0.79 5.28 5.51
C ASP A 147 -0.52 5.83 4.94
N HIS A 148 -1.40 4.94 4.47
CA HIS A 148 -2.70 5.27 3.92
C HIS A 148 -3.87 4.63 4.71
N HIS A 149 -3.60 4.02 5.86
CA HIS A 149 -4.61 3.44 6.73
C HIS A 149 -5.14 4.44 7.77
N VAL A 150 -6.27 4.12 8.41
CA VAL A 150 -6.72 4.84 9.60
C VAL A 150 -5.71 4.65 10.74
N GLU A 151 -5.67 5.61 11.67
CA GLU A 151 -4.74 5.53 12.80
C GLU A 151 -5.07 4.32 13.68
N GLY A 152 -4.07 3.48 13.91
CA GLY A 152 -4.12 2.32 14.79
C GLY A 152 -3.60 2.60 16.21
N ASP A 153 -2.94 1.61 16.83
CA ASP A 153 -2.36 1.75 18.18
C ASP A 153 -1.02 2.50 18.20
N ILE A 154 -0.34 2.62 17.05
CA ILE A 154 0.85 3.48 16.89
C ILE A 154 0.38 4.90 16.62
N LYS A 155 0.26 5.70 17.69
CA LYS A 155 -0.29 7.05 17.61
C LYS A 155 0.62 8.02 16.87
N ASP A 156 0.03 8.81 15.95
CA ASP A 156 0.73 9.81 15.14
C ASP A 156 1.46 10.82 16.03
N SER A 157 0.84 11.22 17.15
CA SER A 157 1.40 12.21 18.09
C SER A 157 2.71 11.78 18.75
N GLY A 158 3.05 10.50 18.73
CA GLY A 158 4.28 9.93 19.30
C GLY A 158 5.45 9.85 18.32
N ILE A 159 5.26 10.17 17.04
CA ILE A 159 6.25 9.99 15.98
C ILE A 159 6.70 11.36 15.45
N PRO A 160 8.02 11.60 15.30
CA PRO A 160 8.55 12.90 14.88
C PRO A 160 8.06 13.37 13.51
N TYR A 161 7.84 12.44 12.56
CA TYR A 161 7.25 12.75 11.26
C TYR A 161 6.23 11.70 10.84
N VAL A 162 5.03 12.14 10.53
CA VAL A 162 3.96 11.30 10.00
C VAL A 162 3.42 11.93 8.72
N ARG A 163 3.33 11.12 7.67
CA ARG A 163 2.56 11.44 6.47
C ARG A 163 1.54 10.33 6.27
N ARG A 164 0.29 10.65 6.57
CA ARG A 164 -0.81 9.70 6.47
C ARG A 164 -1.94 10.33 5.66
N GLU A 165 -2.26 9.70 4.54
CA GLU A 165 -3.22 10.18 3.57
C GLU A 165 -4.19 9.04 3.18
N MET A 166 -5.49 9.32 3.19
CA MET A 166 -6.51 8.32 2.89
C MET A 166 -6.69 8.15 1.38
N ILE A 167 -5.72 7.54 0.73
CA ILE A 167 -5.65 7.29 -0.71
C ILE A 167 -5.50 5.79 -1.00
N GLY A 168 -5.41 5.41 -2.27
CA GLY A 168 -5.43 4.01 -2.71
C GLY A 168 -4.23 3.20 -2.25
N ALA A 169 -3.01 3.77 -2.30
CA ALA A 169 -1.76 3.05 -1.99
C ALA A 169 -0.74 3.94 -1.26
N THR A 170 0.05 3.35 -0.36
CA THR A 170 1.20 4.02 0.26
C THR A 170 2.28 4.38 -0.77
N CYS A 171 2.44 3.57 -1.82
CA CYS A 171 3.33 3.87 -2.93
C CYS A 171 2.99 5.18 -3.65
N THR A 172 1.71 5.58 -3.70
CA THR A 172 1.28 6.89 -4.22
C THR A 172 1.82 8.02 -3.34
N ILE A 173 1.70 7.92 -2.02
CA ILE A 173 2.27 8.91 -1.09
C ILE A 173 3.78 9.05 -1.30
N ILE A 174 4.47 7.93 -1.53
CA ILE A 174 5.93 7.95 -1.75
C ILE A 174 6.27 8.60 -3.10
N TYR A 175 5.49 8.34 -4.16
CA TYR A 175 5.62 9.05 -5.43
C TYR A 175 5.54 10.57 -5.23
N GLU A 176 4.58 11.04 -4.44
CA GLU A 176 4.47 12.47 -4.10
C GLU A 176 5.67 12.98 -3.31
N CYS A 177 6.19 12.18 -2.34
CA CYS A 177 7.41 12.54 -1.61
C CYS A 177 8.61 12.77 -2.53
N TYR A 178 8.80 11.93 -3.57
CA TYR A 178 9.84 12.14 -4.58
C TYR A 178 9.67 13.47 -5.30
N ASN A 179 8.46 13.76 -5.77
CA ASN A 179 8.15 15.01 -6.48
C ASN A 179 8.33 16.24 -5.60
N GLU A 180 7.81 16.21 -4.37
CA GLU A 180 7.92 17.28 -3.39
C GLU A 180 9.38 17.60 -3.05
N LEU A 181 10.17 16.55 -2.85
CA LEU A 181 11.60 16.67 -2.53
C LEU A 181 12.48 16.92 -3.75
N GLY A 182 11.92 16.93 -4.97
CA GLY A 182 12.65 17.16 -6.20
C GLY A 182 13.69 16.08 -6.52
N VAL A 183 13.47 14.84 -6.05
CA VAL A 183 14.31 13.68 -6.34
C VAL A 183 13.78 12.98 -7.58
N ALA A 184 14.66 12.74 -8.56
CA ALA A 184 14.26 12.05 -9.79
C ALA A 184 13.86 10.59 -9.51
N ILE A 185 12.78 10.13 -10.16
CA ILE A 185 12.34 8.75 -10.14
C ILE A 185 12.96 8.05 -11.35
N ASP A 186 13.90 7.15 -11.12
CA ASP A 186 14.45 6.29 -12.17
C ASP A 186 13.47 5.16 -12.54
N ASP A 187 13.71 4.45 -13.64
CA ASP A 187 12.79 3.42 -14.13
C ASP A 187 12.64 2.24 -13.15
N GLU A 188 13.67 1.90 -12.38
CA GLU A 188 13.59 0.86 -11.36
C GLU A 188 12.68 1.32 -10.20
N THR A 189 12.84 2.54 -9.73
CA THR A 189 11.97 3.13 -8.70
C THR A 189 10.53 3.27 -9.22
N ALA A 190 10.36 3.68 -10.49
CA ALA A 190 9.04 3.76 -11.13
C ALA A 190 8.32 2.41 -11.15
N LYS A 191 9.02 1.32 -11.50
CA LYS A 191 8.48 -0.05 -11.47
C LYS A 191 8.09 -0.48 -10.06
N ILE A 192 8.92 -0.20 -9.06
CA ILE A 192 8.63 -0.50 -7.66
C ILE A 192 7.36 0.23 -7.21
N LEU A 193 7.28 1.55 -7.40
CA LEU A 193 6.12 2.34 -6.97
C LEU A 193 4.84 1.95 -7.72
N LEU A 194 4.94 1.71 -9.04
CA LEU A 194 3.80 1.25 -9.83
C LEU A 194 3.28 -0.10 -9.35
N SER A 195 4.16 -1.03 -8.93
CA SER A 195 3.75 -2.35 -8.44
C SER A 195 2.83 -2.26 -7.22
N GLY A 196 3.18 -1.48 -6.21
CA GLY A 196 2.33 -1.28 -5.02
C GLY A 196 1.03 -0.58 -5.36
N LEU A 197 1.09 0.47 -6.19
CA LEU A 197 -0.09 1.18 -6.65
C LEU A 197 -1.06 0.26 -7.41
N LEU A 198 -0.58 -0.58 -8.33
CA LEU A 198 -1.41 -1.52 -9.08
C LEU A 198 -2.12 -2.51 -8.15
N SER A 199 -1.40 -3.12 -7.21
CA SER A 199 -1.95 -4.09 -6.27
C SER A 199 -3.05 -3.47 -5.40
N ASP A 200 -2.74 -2.36 -4.74
CA ASP A 200 -3.64 -1.77 -3.76
C ASP A 200 -4.85 -1.05 -4.35
N THR A 201 -4.75 -0.58 -5.60
CA THR A 201 -5.87 0.05 -6.32
C THR A 201 -6.57 -0.90 -7.29
N ARG A 202 -6.05 -2.13 -7.52
CA ARG A 202 -6.47 -3.02 -8.61
C ARG A 202 -6.56 -2.25 -9.93
N ASN A 203 -5.43 -1.65 -10.32
CA ASN A 203 -5.36 -0.80 -11.51
C ASN A 203 -6.44 0.29 -11.52
N LEU A 204 -6.58 1.03 -10.42
CA LEU A 204 -7.52 2.14 -10.19
C LEU A 204 -9.01 1.77 -10.08
N THR A 205 -9.36 0.49 -9.97
CA THR A 205 -10.76 0.04 -9.91
C THR A 205 -11.33 -0.07 -8.50
N LYS A 206 -10.48 -0.14 -7.45
CA LYS A 206 -10.97 -0.19 -6.06
C LYS A 206 -11.64 1.12 -5.63
N THR A 207 -12.65 1.00 -4.78
CA THR A 207 -13.41 2.14 -4.23
C THR A 207 -12.58 3.06 -3.33
N THR A 208 -11.40 2.61 -2.89
CA THR A 208 -10.45 3.41 -2.11
C THR A 208 -9.54 4.28 -2.96
N THR A 209 -9.54 4.10 -4.29
CA THR A 209 -8.74 4.88 -5.23
C THR A 209 -9.14 6.35 -5.21
N GLN A 210 -8.15 7.23 -5.21
CA GLN A 210 -8.32 8.68 -5.22
C GLN A 210 -7.67 9.29 -6.47
N HIS A 211 -7.86 10.60 -6.65
CA HIS A 211 -7.29 11.34 -7.78
C HIS A 211 -5.75 11.26 -7.81
N GLU A 212 -5.10 11.31 -6.67
CA GLU A 212 -3.66 11.25 -6.49
C GLU A 212 -3.09 9.93 -7.03
N ASP A 213 -3.80 8.81 -6.82
CA ASP A 213 -3.42 7.51 -7.39
C ASP A 213 -3.45 7.54 -8.92
N SER A 214 -4.47 8.17 -9.50
CA SER A 214 -4.59 8.30 -10.96
C SER A 214 -3.49 9.17 -11.55
N VAL A 215 -3.06 10.22 -10.84
CA VAL A 215 -1.95 11.09 -11.24
C VAL A 215 -0.63 10.32 -11.21
N ALA A 216 -0.34 9.61 -10.10
CA ALA A 216 0.86 8.79 -9.96
C ALA A 216 0.89 7.67 -11.01
N TRP A 217 -0.24 6.96 -11.20
CA TRP A 217 -0.39 5.90 -12.20
C TRP A 217 -0.07 6.42 -13.60
N THR A 218 -0.67 7.54 -14.01
CA THR A 218 -0.47 8.13 -15.35
C THR A 218 1.00 8.46 -15.59
N ALA A 219 1.67 9.05 -14.60
CA ALA A 219 3.08 9.43 -14.70
C ALA A 219 3.99 8.18 -14.79
N LEU A 220 3.78 7.19 -13.91
CA LEU A 220 4.61 5.99 -13.84
C LEU A 220 4.43 5.08 -15.06
N VAL A 221 3.18 4.86 -15.48
CA VAL A 221 2.86 4.08 -16.69
C VAL A 221 3.44 4.75 -17.93
N GLY A 222 3.26 6.07 -18.06
CA GLY A 222 3.80 6.83 -19.20
C GLY A 222 5.34 6.83 -19.22
N GLN A 223 6.02 6.98 -18.08
CA GLN A 223 7.47 6.88 -17.99
C GLN A 223 7.96 5.51 -18.46
N LEU A 224 7.30 4.43 -18.02
CA LEU A 224 7.66 3.05 -18.33
C LEU A 224 7.13 2.56 -19.69
N LYS A 225 6.28 3.36 -20.36
CA LYS A 225 5.63 3.03 -21.65
C LYS A 225 4.80 1.75 -21.59
N LEU A 226 4.03 1.59 -20.52
CA LEU A 226 3.24 0.38 -20.23
C LEU A 226 1.75 0.54 -20.53
N GLU A 227 1.30 1.57 -21.24
CA GLU A 227 -0.11 1.90 -21.51
C GLU A 227 -0.88 0.70 -22.10
N ASN A 228 -0.22 -0.13 -22.90
CA ASN A 228 -0.83 -1.30 -23.54
C ASN A 228 -0.60 -2.61 -22.78
N GLU A 229 0.18 -2.61 -21.69
CA GLU A 229 0.56 -3.82 -20.94
C GLU A 229 0.02 -3.82 -19.52
N VAL A 230 -0.25 -2.64 -18.95
CA VAL A 230 -0.52 -2.47 -17.52
C VAL A 230 -1.77 -3.24 -17.06
N ALA A 231 -2.81 -3.30 -17.87
CA ALA A 231 -4.02 -4.08 -17.58
C ALA A 231 -3.71 -5.58 -17.48
N GLU A 232 -2.96 -6.12 -18.45
CA GLU A 232 -2.53 -7.51 -18.43
C GLU A 232 -1.59 -7.81 -17.25
N ILE A 233 -0.69 -6.89 -16.92
CA ILE A 233 0.19 -7.04 -15.73
C ILE A 233 -0.67 -7.15 -14.48
N ASN A 234 -1.65 -6.27 -14.31
CA ASN A 234 -2.56 -6.29 -13.15
C ASN A 234 -3.38 -7.58 -13.07
N ARG A 235 -3.89 -8.07 -14.22
CA ARG A 235 -4.60 -9.34 -14.30
C ARG A 235 -3.73 -10.52 -13.83
N LEU A 236 -2.48 -10.57 -14.29
CA LEU A 236 -1.52 -11.61 -13.90
C LEU A 236 -1.09 -11.49 -12.42
N MET A 237 -1.04 -10.28 -11.86
CA MET A 237 -0.85 -10.05 -10.42
C MET A 237 -1.99 -10.67 -9.61
N ALA A 238 -3.24 -10.42 -10.00
CA ALA A 238 -4.41 -10.99 -9.33
C ALA A 238 -4.42 -12.53 -9.45
N GLU A 239 -4.10 -13.09 -10.60
CA GLU A 239 -3.95 -14.55 -10.78
C GLU A 239 -2.86 -15.14 -9.88
N ALA A 240 -1.73 -14.44 -9.72
CA ALA A 240 -0.67 -14.87 -8.82
C ALA A 240 -1.10 -14.80 -7.34
N ALA A 241 -1.82 -13.74 -6.95
CA ALA A 241 -2.35 -13.56 -5.59
C ALA A 241 -3.30 -14.72 -5.22
N ASN A 242 -4.17 -15.12 -6.14
CA ASN A 242 -5.22 -16.12 -5.95
C ASN A 242 -4.78 -17.55 -6.32
N ASN A 243 -3.51 -17.74 -6.66
CA ASN A 243 -2.98 -19.07 -6.90
C ASN A 243 -2.62 -19.76 -5.58
N TYR A 244 -3.50 -20.63 -5.12
CA TYR A 244 -3.32 -21.40 -3.89
C TYR A 244 -2.73 -22.82 -4.12
N ASP A 245 -2.28 -23.14 -5.32
CA ASP A 245 -1.74 -24.46 -5.68
C ASP A 245 -0.61 -24.91 -4.75
N GLY A 246 -0.76 -26.10 -4.16
CA GLY A 246 0.22 -26.68 -3.25
C GLY A 246 0.28 -26.07 -1.85
N MET A 247 -0.59 -25.09 -1.54
CA MET A 247 -0.70 -24.52 -0.19
C MET A 247 -1.64 -25.38 0.69
N SER A 248 -1.34 -25.47 1.98
CA SER A 248 -2.31 -25.99 2.96
C SER A 248 -3.39 -24.94 3.24
N ASP A 249 -4.58 -25.39 3.67
CA ASP A 249 -5.68 -24.47 4.00
C ASP A 249 -5.30 -23.44 5.08
N SER A 250 -4.47 -23.80 6.06
CA SER A 250 -3.94 -22.85 7.03
C SER A 250 -3.00 -21.82 6.40
N ALA A 251 -2.19 -22.22 5.42
CA ALA A 251 -1.33 -21.29 4.69
C ALA A 251 -2.13 -20.36 3.78
N ILE A 252 -3.22 -20.85 3.18
CA ILE A 252 -4.16 -20.05 2.41
C ILE A 252 -4.81 -18.99 3.32
N PHE A 253 -5.32 -19.40 4.49
CA PHE A 253 -5.99 -18.49 5.42
C PHE A 253 -5.11 -17.31 5.84
N VAL A 254 -3.80 -17.51 5.96
CA VAL A 254 -2.84 -16.48 6.38
C VAL A 254 -2.06 -15.84 5.23
N SER A 255 -2.41 -16.10 3.98
CA SER A 255 -1.68 -15.57 2.80
C SER A 255 -1.78 -14.07 2.65
N ASP A 256 -2.95 -13.47 2.94
CA ASP A 256 -3.16 -12.03 3.14
C ASP A 256 -3.88 -11.82 4.48
N TYR A 257 -3.10 -11.81 5.55
CA TYR A 257 -3.58 -11.78 6.92
C TYR A 257 -2.91 -10.66 7.70
N LYS A 258 -3.71 -9.89 8.45
CA LYS A 258 -3.21 -8.82 9.31
C LYS A 258 -3.67 -9.00 10.74
N ASP A 259 -2.75 -8.74 11.67
CA ASP A 259 -2.98 -8.75 13.12
C ASP A 259 -3.36 -7.35 13.62
N TYR A 260 -4.26 -7.31 14.61
CA TYR A 260 -4.73 -6.09 15.25
C TYR A 260 -4.91 -6.29 16.75
N ASP A 261 -4.67 -5.24 17.53
CA ASP A 261 -5.05 -5.16 18.94
C ASP A 261 -6.19 -4.12 19.09
N MET A 262 -7.43 -4.59 19.29
CA MET A 262 -8.64 -3.75 19.33
C MET A 262 -9.48 -4.07 20.57
N GLY A 263 -9.88 -3.05 21.32
CA GLY A 263 -10.72 -3.23 22.53
C GLY A 263 -10.12 -4.21 23.55
N GLY A 264 -8.79 -4.31 23.62
CA GLY A 264 -8.09 -5.26 24.49
C GLY A 264 -8.14 -6.71 24.01
N LYS A 265 -8.53 -6.95 22.76
CA LYS A 265 -8.56 -8.28 22.09
C LYS A 265 -7.51 -8.37 21.00
N ALA A 266 -6.83 -9.50 20.92
CA ALA A 266 -5.93 -9.83 19.83
C ALA A 266 -6.75 -10.44 18.67
N ILE A 267 -6.78 -9.74 17.53
CA ILE A 267 -7.66 -10.06 16.40
C ILE A 267 -6.83 -10.32 15.16
N GLY A 268 -7.21 -11.36 14.40
CA GLY A 268 -6.64 -11.62 13.09
C GLY A 268 -7.70 -11.49 12.00
N ILE A 269 -7.34 -10.84 10.87
CA ILE A 269 -8.26 -10.62 9.75
C ILE A 269 -7.58 -11.02 8.44
N GLY A 270 -8.08 -12.11 7.83
CA GLY A 270 -7.71 -12.55 6.49
C GLY A 270 -8.48 -11.80 5.40
N SER A 271 -7.89 -11.76 4.21
CA SER A 271 -8.55 -11.28 2.98
C SER A 271 -8.24 -12.25 1.86
N LEU A 272 -9.25 -12.92 1.36
CA LEU A 272 -9.14 -14.03 0.42
C LEU A 272 -10.12 -13.81 -0.75
N GLU A 273 -9.85 -14.49 -1.84
CA GLU A 273 -10.72 -14.49 -3.01
C GLU A 273 -10.94 -15.92 -3.48
N CYS A 274 -12.11 -16.23 -4.03
CA CYS A 274 -12.40 -17.53 -4.64
C CYS A 274 -13.40 -17.37 -5.79
N LYS A 275 -13.43 -18.34 -6.69
CA LYS A 275 -14.44 -18.41 -7.74
C LYS A 275 -15.79 -18.87 -7.18
N ALA A 276 -16.87 -18.39 -7.80
CA ALA A 276 -18.23 -18.64 -7.32
C ALA A 276 -18.59 -20.14 -7.30
N ASP A 277 -18.09 -20.92 -8.24
CA ASP A 277 -18.32 -22.36 -8.30
C ASP A 277 -17.59 -23.16 -7.23
N GLU A 278 -16.57 -22.59 -6.59
CA GLU A 278 -15.79 -23.17 -5.50
C GLU A 278 -16.15 -22.58 -4.12
N ALA A 279 -16.96 -21.51 -4.07
CA ALA A 279 -17.14 -20.68 -2.87
C ALA A 279 -17.62 -21.46 -1.63
N ASP A 280 -18.59 -22.36 -1.76
CA ASP A 280 -19.10 -23.14 -0.64
C ASP A 280 -18.06 -24.11 -0.03
N ASP A 281 -17.27 -24.77 -0.89
CA ASP A 281 -16.16 -25.65 -0.46
C ASP A 281 -15.04 -24.80 0.15
N PHE A 282 -14.63 -23.73 -0.50
CA PHE A 282 -13.57 -22.84 -0.04
C PHE A 282 -13.89 -22.23 1.33
N VAL A 283 -15.09 -21.67 1.51
CA VAL A 283 -15.55 -21.13 2.79
C VAL A 283 -15.54 -22.20 3.87
N SER A 284 -15.98 -23.44 3.55
CA SER A 284 -16.01 -24.54 4.50
C SER A 284 -14.61 -24.98 4.94
N ARG A 285 -13.65 -25.03 4.02
CA ARG A 285 -12.23 -25.31 4.28
C ARG A 285 -11.60 -24.24 5.16
N MET A 286 -11.85 -22.95 4.84
CA MET A 286 -11.33 -21.83 5.63
C MET A 286 -11.90 -21.82 7.05
N LEU A 287 -13.18 -22.09 7.24
CA LEU A 287 -13.78 -22.27 8.56
C LEU A 287 -13.14 -23.41 9.36
N ALA A 288 -12.85 -24.54 8.70
CA ALA A 288 -12.28 -25.71 9.35
C ALA A 288 -10.89 -25.45 9.94
N VAL A 289 -10.09 -24.58 9.37
CA VAL A 289 -8.74 -24.25 9.86
C VAL A 289 -8.71 -23.13 10.89
N MET A 290 -9.75 -22.31 11.00
CA MET A 290 -9.78 -21.16 11.94
C MET A 290 -9.45 -21.53 13.39
N PRO A 291 -9.93 -22.66 13.98
CA PRO A 291 -9.58 -23.04 15.35
C PRO A 291 -8.08 -23.25 15.55
N ALA A 292 -7.40 -23.82 14.56
CA ALA A 292 -5.95 -24.02 14.59
C ALA A 292 -5.20 -22.68 14.42
N VAL A 293 -5.59 -21.90 13.43
CA VAL A 293 -5.01 -20.57 13.16
C VAL A 293 -5.16 -19.64 14.36
N LEU A 294 -6.34 -19.60 15.01
CA LEU A 294 -6.58 -18.81 16.21
C LEU A 294 -5.60 -19.18 17.33
N ARG A 295 -5.47 -20.47 17.63
CA ARG A 295 -4.58 -20.97 18.68
C ARG A 295 -3.11 -20.68 18.36
N ASP A 296 -2.69 -21.00 17.13
CA ASP A 296 -1.27 -20.94 16.72
C ASP A 296 -0.78 -19.50 16.63
N ASN A 297 -1.64 -18.56 16.24
CA ASN A 297 -1.37 -17.13 16.22
C ASN A 297 -1.74 -16.41 17.54
N LYS A 298 -2.26 -17.15 18.54
CA LYS A 298 -2.65 -16.60 19.86
C LYS A 298 -3.63 -15.43 19.73
N ARG A 299 -4.70 -15.61 18.95
CA ARG A 299 -5.75 -14.61 18.78
C ARG A 299 -6.96 -14.92 19.67
N ASP A 300 -7.71 -13.88 20.04
CA ASP A 300 -9.01 -14.01 20.73
C ASP A 300 -10.12 -14.22 19.71
N MET A 301 -10.02 -13.54 18.56
CA MET A 301 -10.98 -13.61 17.47
C MET A 301 -10.27 -13.70 16.13
N LEU A 302 -10.87 -14.43 15.20
CA LEU A 302 -10.47 -14.46 13.80
C LEU A 302 -11.64 -14.08 12.92
N PHE A 303 -11.33 -13.32 11.89
CA PHE A 303 -12.22 -13.00 10.79
C PHE A 303 -11.51 -13.24 9.47
N ALA A 304 -12.26 -13.51 8.41
CA ALA A 304 -11.75 -13.37 7.06
C ALA A 304 -12.88 -12.89 6.14
N LYS A 305 -12.56 -11.92 5.29
CA LYS A 305 -13.39 -11.63 4.13
C LYS A 305 -12.97 -12.54 2.99
N ILE A 306 -13.93 -13.07 2.27
CA ILE A 306 -13.74 -13.91 1.09
C ILE A 306 -14.58 -13.29 -0.02
N ASP A 307 -13.93 -12.61 -0.95
CA ASP A 307 -14.59 -12.07 -2.14
C ASP A 307 -14.88 -13.21 -3.12
N VAL A 308 -16.07 -13.17 -3.73
CA VAL A 308 -16.50 -14.19 -4.69
C VAL A 308 -16.44 -13.60 -6.08
N GLU A 309 -15.62 -14.18 -6.94
CA GLU A 309 -15.46 -13.78 -8.33
C GLU A 309 -16.40 -14.57 -9.25
N VAL A 310 -17.13 -13.86 -10.09
CA VAL A 310 -17.91 -14.44 -11.19
C VAL A 310 -17.35 -13.98 -12.53
N PRO A 311 -17.52 -14.78 -13.61
CA PRO A 311 -17.18 -14.30 -14.94
C PRO A 311 -17.90 -12.99 -15.24
N ASN A 312 -17.17 -12.01 -15.76
CA ASN A 312 -17.75 -10.71 -16.12
C ASN A 312 -18.85 -10.91 -17.16
N PRO A 313 -20.12 -10.50 -16.90
CA PRO A 313 -21.19 -10.61 -17.86
C PRO A 313 -20.94 -9.78 -19.12
N ASP A 314 -20.13 -8.73 -19.05
CA ASP A 314 -19.68 -7.92 -20.17
C ASP A 314 -18.44 -8.58 -20.82
N GLN A 315 -18.67 -9.67 -21.56
CA GLN A 315 -17.61 -10.47 -22.22
C GLN A 315 -16.77 -9.69 -23.25
N GLY A 316 -17.00 -8.39 -23.41
CA GLY A 316 -16.27 -7.51 -24.34
C GLY A 316 -15.03 -6.85 -23.75
N ASP A 317 -14.82 -6.92 -22.44
CA ASP A 317 -13.67 -6.33 -21.77
C ASP A 317 -12.68 -7.43 -21.34
N PRO A 318 -11.61 -7.67 -22.11
CA PRO A 318 -10.61 -8.68 -21.77
C PRO A 318 -9.79 -8.30 -20.53
N ASP A 319 -9.82 -7.02 -20.10
CA ASP A 319 -9.03 -6.51 -19.00
C ASP A 319 -9.72 -6.76 -17.65
N THR A 320 -11.03 -7.05 -17.65
CA THR A 320 -11.82 -7.41 -16.46
C THR A 320 -12.59 -8.72 -16.69
N PRO A 321 -11.92 -9.88 -16.77
CA PRO A 321 -12.57 -11.16 -17.06
C PRO A 321 -13.48 -11.65 -15.94
N TYR A 322 -13.28 -11.16 -14.70
CA TYR A 322 -14.08 -11.47 -13.52
C TYR A 322 -14.53 -10.20 -12.83
N VAL A 323 -15.66 -10.26 -12.15
CA VAL A 323 -16.20 -9.22 -11.27
C VAL A 323 -16.64 -9.83 -9.95
N ASP A 324 -16.61 -9.06 -8.88
CA ASP A 324 -17.06 -9.50 -7.58
C ASP A 324 -18.59 -9.64 -7.55
N ASP A 325 -19.12 -10.79 -7.08
CA ASP A 325 -20.57 -11.04 -6.92
C ASP A 325 -21.03 -10.95 -5.47
N GLY A 326 -20.13 -10.82 -4.52
CA GLY A 326 -20.45 -10.70 -3.10
C GLY A 326 -19.26 -11.07 -2.22
N LEU A 327 -19.50 -11.00 -0.92
CA LEU A 327 -18.51 -11.19 0.10
C LEU A 327 -19.06 -12.13 1.18
N TYR A 328 -18.37 -13.26 1.42
CA TYR A 328 -18.52 -14.01 2.66
C TYR A 328 -17.61 -13.40 3.72
N PHE A 329 -18.18 -13.16 4.91
CA PHE A 329 -17.38 -12.78 6.06
C PHE A 329 -17.48 -13.90 7.10
N ILE A 330 -16.39 -14.63 7.27
CA ILE A 330 -16.30 -15.75 8.18
C ILE A 330 -15.67 -15.33 9.51
N TYR A 331 -16.08 -15.97 10.59
CA TYR A 331 -15.65 -15.58 11.92
C TYR A 331 -15.50 -16.79 12.86
N TYR A 332 -14.57 -16.68 13.83
CA TYR A 332 -14.35 -17.66 14.88
C TYR A 332 -13.76 -17.02 16.13
N GLY A 333 -14.11 -17.53 17.30
CA GLY A 333 -13.68 -17.05 18.61
C GLY A 333 -14.81 -16.47 19.44
N GLU A 334 -14.57 -16.27 20.75
CA GLU A 334 -15.58 -15.77 21.68
C GLU A 334 -15.94 -14.32 21.35
N GLY A 335 -17.25 -14.07 21.13
CA GLY A 335 -17.77 -12.75 20.75
C GLY A 335 -17.68 -12.40 19.26
N ALA A 336 -16.94 -13.18 18.44
CA ALA A 336 -16.75 -12.90 17.01
C ALA A 336 -18.06 -12.88 16.21
N GLN A 337 -19.04 -13.74 16.57
CA GLN A 337 -20.37 -13.72 15.95
C GLN A 337 -21.07 -12.37 16.11
N ALA A 338 -21.10 -11.85 17.33
CA ALA A 338 -21.78 -10.57 17.59
C ALA A 338 -21.18 -9.41 16.79
N VAL A 339 -19.85 -9.42 16.62
CA VAL A 339 -19.12 -8.43 15.80
C VAL A 339 -19.49 -8.58 14.32
N ALA A 340 -19.42 -9.80 13.78
CA ALA A 340 -19.74 -10.07 12.39
C ALA A 340 -21.20 -9.71 12.04
N GLU A 341 -22.14 -10.10 12.88
CA GLU A 341 -23.58 -9.83 12.70
C GLU A 341 -23.93 -8.35 12.85
N ALA A 342 -23.21 -7.60 13.67
CA ALA A 342 -23.39 -6.15 13.78
C ALA A 342 -22.97 -5.39 12.51
N ILE A 343 -22.00 -5.94 11.76
CA ILE A 343 -21.50 -5.32 10.52
C ILE A 343 -22.31 -5.77 9.29
N PHE A 344 -22.60 -7.06 9.18
CA PHE A 344 -23.10 -7.69 7.96
C PHE A 344 -24.52 -8.27 8.08
N GLY A 345 -25.15 -8.12 9.25
CA GLY A 345 -26.47 -8.71 9.52
C GLY A 345 -26.37 -10.19 9.96
N PRO A 346 -27.54 -10.87 10.09
CA PRO A 346 -27.60 -12.21 10.67
C PRO A 346 -26.78 -13.23 9.90
N SER A 347 -26.23 -14.20 10.63
CA SER A 347 -25.44 -15.28 10.06
C SER A 347 -26.25 -16.12 9.07
N LEU A 348 -25.68 -16.37 7.90
CA LEU A 348 -26.22 -17.28 6.88
C LEU A 348 -26.21 -18.74 7.37
N ARG A 349 -25.12 -19.10 8.04
CA ARG A 349 -24.88 -20.38 8.74
C ARG A 349 -23.84 -20.17 9.86
N PRO A 350 -23.63 -21.12 10.79
CA PRO A 350 -22.64 -20.96 11.86
C PRO A 350 -21.26 -20.58 11.33
N GLY A 351 -20.72 -19.46 11.81
CA GLY A 351 -19.42 -18.95 11.42
C GLY A 351 -19.40 -18.11 10.14
N VAL A 352 -20.56 -17.84 9.50
CA VAL A 352 -20.61 -17.19 8.18
C VAL A 352 -21.70 -16.13 8.12
N THR A 353 -21.35 -14.91 7.73
CA THR A 353 -22.27 -13.89 7.20
C THR A 353 -22.01 -13.71 5.72
N TYR A 354 -22.94 -13.08 4.99
CA TYR A 354 -22.81 -12.78 3.57
C TYR A 354 -23.44 -11.44 3.25
N THR A 355 -22.83 -10.71 2.34
CA THR A 355 -23.37 -9.46 1.80
C THR A 355 -23.00 -9.33 0.30
N LYS A 356 -23.82 -8.56 -0.42
CA LYS A 356 -23.48 -8.10 -1.77
C LYS A 356 -22.68 -6.80 -1.80
N GLU A 357 -22.45 -6.23 -0.63
CA GLU A 357 -21.69 -5.00 -0.47
C GLU A 357 -20.18 -5.35 -0.42
N HIS A 358 -19.41 -4.77 -1.34
CA HIS A 358 -17.97 -5.01 -1.43
C HIS A 358 -17.23 -4.10 -0.47
N LEU A 359 -16.84 -4.63 0.68
CA LEU A 359 -16.07 -3.91 1.69
C LEU A 359 -14.62 -4.40 1.69
N SER A 360 -13.70 -3.47 1.54
CA SER A 360 -12.28 -3.75 1.75
C SER A 360 -11.98 -3.94 3.24
N ARG A 361 -10.87 -4.62 3.58
CA ARG A 361 -10.39 -4.72 4.96
C ARG A 361 -10.24 -3.34 5.62
N LYS A 362 -9.79 -2.31 4.87
CA LYS A 362 -9.68 -0.92 5.33
C LYS A 362 -11.02 -0.30 5.75
N GLN A 363 -12.13 -0.78 5.19
CA GLN A 363 -13.48 -0.34 5.56
C GLN A 363 -14.09 -1.19 6.68
N ILE A 364 -13.70 -2.46 6.80
CA ILE A 364 -14.18 -3.39 7.83
C ILE A 364 -13.52 -3.11 9.18
N VAL A 365 -12.21 -2.91 9.22
CA VAL A 365 -11.43 -2.69 10.44
C VAL A 365 -11.98 -1.57 11.32
N PRO A 366 -12.29 -0.35 10.82
CA PRO A 366 -12.88 0.69 11.64
C PRO A 366 -14.22 0.31 12.27
N LYS A 367 -15.06 -0.47 11.56
CA LYS A 367 -16.34 -0.96 12.08
C LYS A 367 -16.14 -1.95 13.24
N ILE A 368 -15.17 -2.85 13.13
CA ILE A 368 -14.79 -3.77 14.21
C ILE A 368 -14.29 -2.97 15.43
N MET A 369 -13.41 -1.99 15.20
CA MET A 369 -12.89 -1.12 16.26
C MET A 369 -14.00 -0.39 17.00
N GLU A 370 -14.99 0.15 16.30
CA GLU A 370 -16.14 0.85 16.90
C GLU A 370 -16.99 -0.07 17.77
N ILE A 371 -17.19 -1.33 17.36
CA ILE A 371 -18.01 -2.31 18.11
C ILE A 371 -17.29 -2.79 19.38
N LEU A 372 -15.96 -2.85 19.37
CA LEU A 372 -15.16 -3.38 20.47
C LEU A 372 -14.69 -2.33 21.48
N GLN A 373 -14.93 -1.04 21.22
CA GLN A 373 -14.69 0.05 22.17
C GLN A 373 -15.74 0.08 23.28
#